data_2fa0dc03069e96b21e6b8889f7fb2370
#
_entry.id   2fa0dc03069e96b21e6b8889f7fb2370
#
_cell.length_a   1.000
_cell.length_b   1.000
_cell.length_c   1.000
_cell.angle_alpha   90.00
_cell.angle_beta   90.00
_cell.angle_gamma   90.00
#
_symmetry.space_group_name_H-M   'P 1'
#
loop_
_entity.id
_entity.type
_entity.pdbx_description
1 polymer ?
#
loop_
_entity_poly.entity_id
_entity_poly.type
_entity_poly.pdbx_seq_one_letter_code
_entity_poly.pdbx_strand_id
1 'polypeptide(L)'
;MTGKVTGSSKNMKLFSGRAHPELAEAVAKELKTDLVPTTARDFANGEIFIRFEESVRGADCFVMQSHTQPLNKWLMEQLIMIDALKRGSAKRITAILPFYPYARQDKKHLGREPISARLVADLLQTAGADRIVSVDLHTDQIQGFFDGPVDHMHAQPILTDYIKSKYATDNITVVSPDAGRVKVAEKWAHDLGDAPLAFVHKTRSNTEANKTVSNRVVLSLIHISEAHET
;
A
#
# COMPACT_ATOMS: atom_id res chain seq x y z
N MET A 1 0.72 -25.99 -5.73
CA MET A 1 -0.31 -26.17 -6.79
C MET A 1 -0.63 -24.82 -7.39
N THR A 2 -0.04 -24.51 -8.55
CA THR A 2 -0.27 -23.25 -9.25
C THR A 2 -1.58 -23.36 -10.04
N GLY A 3 -2.67 -22.84 -9.45
CA GLY A 3 -3.95 -22.71 -10.15
C GLY A 3 -3.80 -21.73 -11.31
N LYS A 4 -3.88 -22.21 -12.55
CA LYS A 4 -4.06 -21.34 -13.71
C LYS A 4 -5.38 -20.57 -13.57
N VAL A 5 -5.29 -19.28 -13.28
CA VAL A 5 -6.43 -18.37 -13.39
C VAL A 5 -6.70 -18.16 -14.89
N THR A 6 -7.55 -19.00 -15.45
CA THR A 6 -8.12 -18.79 -16.80
C THR A 6 -9.32 -17.85 -16.70
N GLY A 7 -9.08 -16.59 -16.35
CA GLY A 7 -10.06 -15.51 -16.44
C GLY A 7 -9.77 -14.69 -17.69
N SER A 8 -10.79 -14.48 -18.51
CA SER A 8 -10.76 -13.75 -19.78
C SER A 8 -10.01 -12.41 -19.66
N SER A 9 -8.73 -12.40 -20.03
CA SER A 9 -7.90 -11.18 -20.09
C SER A 9 -8.23 -10.28 -21.30
N LYS A 10 -9.24 -10.63 -22.06
CA LYS A 10 -9.55 -10.01 -23.39
C LYS A 10 -9.93 -8.52 -23.32
N ASN A 11 -10.10 -7.93 -22.15
CA ASN A 11 -10.47 -6.52 -22.05
C ASN A 11 -9.91 -5.80 -20.83
N MET A 12 -8.78 -6.28 -20.28
CA MET A 12 -8.06 -5.60 -19.20
C MET A 12 -7.24 -4.44 -19.77
N LYS A 13 -7.35 -3.27 -19.17
CA LYS A 13 -6.56 -2.08 -19.50
C LYS A 13 -5.88 -1.53 -18.26
N LEU A 14 -4.56 -1.35 -18.35
CA LEU A 14 -3.74 -0.81 -17.27
C LEU A 14 -3.32 0.62 -17.58
N PHE A 15 -3.51 1.51 -16.61
CA PHE A 15 -3.21 2.93 -16.70
C PHE A 15 -2.21 3.32 -15.62
N SER A 16 -1.25 4.17 -15.96
CA SER A 16 -0.29 4.74 -15.02
C SER A 16 -0.54 6.21 -14.79
N GLY A 17 -0.60 6.62 -13.52
CA GLY A 17 -0.38 8.01 -13.17
C GLY A 17 1.10 8.40 -13.26
N ARG A 18 1.40 9.70 -13.11
CA ARG A 18 2.73 10.28 -13.31
C ARG A 18 3.67 10.18 -12.12
N ALA A 19 3.21 9.73 -10.95
CA ALA A 19 4.06 9.72 -9.75
C ALA A 19 5.21 8.70 -9.81
N HIS A 20 4.99 7.54 -10.46
CA HIS A 20 5.99 6.48 -10.56
C HIS A 20 5.72 5.59 -11.78
N PRO A 21 5.96 6.08 -12.99
CA PRO A 21 5.67 5.33 -14.22
C PRO A 21 6.51 4.04 -14.32
N GLU A 22 7.76 4.03 -13.84
CA GLU A 22 8.64 2.87 -13.90
C GLU A 22 8.07 1.65 -13.14
N LEU A 23 7.37 1.87 -12.03
CA LEU A 23 6.69 0.79 -11.31
C LEU A 23 5.51 0.23 -12.13
N ALA A 24 4.75 1.11 -12.77
CA ALA A 24 3.64 0.68 -13.62
C ALA A 24 4.13 -0.09 -14.87
N GLU A 25 5.24 0.33 -15.47
CA GLU A 25 5.89 -0.38 -16.57
C GLU A 25 6.38 -1.78 -16.14
N ALA A 26 6.99 -1.88 -14.95
CA ALA A 26 7.41 -3.15 -14.39
C ALA A 26 6.22 -4.10 -14.16
N VAL A 27 5.12 -3.58 -13.61
CA VAL A 27 3.87 -4.33 -13.42
C VAL A 27 3.27 -4.77 -14.77
N ALA A 28 3.21 -3.88 -15.76
CA ALA A 28 2.72 -4.19 -17.10
C ALA A 28 3.52 -5.33 -17.75
N LYS A 29 4.85 -5.29 -17.61
CA LYS A 29 5.75 -6.33 -18.10
C LYS A 29 5.48 -7.69 -17.45
N GLU A 30 5.31 -7.74 -16.13
CA GLU A 30 4.98 -8.99 -15.42
C GLU A 30 3.60 -9.54 -15.80
N LEU A 31 2.64 -8.67 -16.02
CA LEU A 31 1.29 -9.03 -16.48
C LEU A 31 1.21 -9.34 -17.98
N LYS A 32 2.31 -9.15 -18.73
CA LYS A 32 2.37 -9.30 -20.19
C LYS A 32 1.30 -8.49 -20.91
N THR A 33 1.14 -7.23 -20.49
CA THR A 33 0.23 -6.25 -21.05
C THR A 33 0.96 -4.92 -21.28
N ASP A 34 0.35 -4.03 -22.05
CA ASP A 34 0.86 -2.69 -22.27
C ASP A 34 0.12 -1.68 -21.39
N LEU A 35 0.79 -0.57 -21.06
CA LEU A 35 0.14 0.59 -20.48
C LEU A 35 -0.66 1.33 -21.57
N VAL A 36 -1.89 1.71 -21.24
CA VAL A 36 -2.69 2.53 -22.15
C VAL A 36 -2.08 3.93 -22.26
N PRO A 37 -1.78 4.40 -23.48
CA PRO A 37 -1.25 5.74 -23.69
C PRO A 37 -2.20 6.81 -23.11
N THR A 38 -1.62 7.67 -22.27
CA THR A 38 -2.36 8.68 -21.51
C THR A 38 -1.68 10.04 -21.66
N THR A 39 -2.40 11.03 -22.19
CA THR A 39 -1.96 12.42 -22.14
C THR A 39 -2.32 13.01 -20.78
N ALA A 40 -1.28 13.42 -20.04
CA ALA A 40 -1.42 14.04 -18.72
C ALA A 40 -0.54 15.30 -18.65
N ARG A 41 -1.11 16.42 -18.22
CA ARG A 41 -0.40 17.69 -18.08
C ARG A 41 -1.00 18.56 -16.99
N ASP A 42 -0.24 19.52 -16.52
CA ASP A 42 -0.72 20.55 -15.62
C ASP A 42 -1.02 21.83 -16.39
N PHE A 43 -2.10 22.51 -16.03
CA PHE A 43 -2.34 23.89 -16.45
C PHE A 43 -1.49 24.84 -15.61
N ALA A 44 -1.34 26.09 -16.07
CA ALA A 44 -0.52 27.10 -15.41
C ALA A 44 -0.99 27.43 -13.97
N ASN A 45 -2.26 27.21 -13.67
CA ASN A 45 -2.85 27.38 -12.33
C ASN A 45 -2.72 26.13 -11.43
N GLY A 46 -2.08 25.06 -11.92
CA GLY A 46 -1.88 23.82 -11.18
C GLY A 46 -2.99 22.75 -11.32
N GLU A 47 -4.04 23.03 -12.08
CA GLU A 47 -5.05 22.02 -12.42
C GLU A 47 -4.48 20.93 -13.32
N ILE A 48 -5.01 19.71 -13.19
CA ILE A 48 -4.53 18.53 -13.92
C ILE A 48 -5.49 18.21 -15.07
N PHE A 49 -4.92 18.02 -16.26
CA PHE A 49 -5.62 17.53 -17.44
C PHE A 49 -5.25 16.08 -17.71
N ILE A 50 -6.25 15.22 -17.94
CA ILE A 50 -6.08 13.81 -18.32
C ILE A 50 -6.90 13.50 -19.55
N ARG A 51 -6.31 12.72 -20.49
CA ARG A 51 -6.99 12.12 -21.61
C ARG A 51 -6.39 10.76 -21.94
N PHE A 52 -7.22 9.75 -22.07
CA PHE A 52 -6.82 8.44 -22.60
C PHE A 52 -6.89 8.43 -24.11
N GLU A 53 -5.87 7.87 -24.76
CA GLU A 53 -5.79 7.85 -26.23
C GLU A 53 -6.53 6.66 -26.84
N GLU A 54 -7.01 5.73 -26.02
CA GLU A 54 -7.79 4.58 -26.44
C GLU A 54 -9.18 4.57 -25.84
N SER A 55 -10.13 3.90 -26.52
CA SER A 55 -11.46 3.66 -25.96
C SER A 55 -11.38 2.74 -24.73
N VAL A 56 -12.04 3.14 -23.66
CA VAL A 56 -12.15 2.39 -22.40
C VAL A 56 -13.52 1.73 -22.22
N ARG A 57 -14.41 1.90 -23.19
CA ARG A 57 -15.78 1.41 -23.11
C ARG A 57 -15.85 -0.10 -22.91
N GLY A 58 -16.53 -0.52 -21.85
CA GLY A 58 -16.72 -1.92 -21.51
C GLY A 58 -15.47 -2.65 -21.05
N ALA A 59 -14.34 -1.94 -20.85
CA ALA A 59 -13.10 -2.52 -20.38
C ALA A 59 -13.07 -2.66 -18.84
N ASP A 60 -12.28 -3.61 -18.36
CA ASP A 60 -11.86 -3.75 -16.96
C ASP A 60 -10.59 -2.92 -16.76
N CYS A 61 -10.72 -1.77 -16.12
CA CYS A 61 -9.69 -0.74 -16.06
C CYS A 61 -9.00 -0.74 -14.69
N PHE A 62 -7.67 -0.72 -14.72
CA PHE A 62 -6.81 -0.67 -13.54
C PHE A 62 -6.00 0.62 -13.57
N VAL A 63 -6.18 1.49 -12.58
CA VAL A 63 -5.51 2.79 -12.48
C VAL A 63 -4.48 2.75 -11.37
N MET A 64 -3.21 2.70 -11.74
CA MET A 64 -2.10 2.65 -10.80
C MET A 64 -1.52 4.03 -10.55
N GLN A 65 -1.48 4.46 -9.30
CA GLN A 65 -0.85 5.71 -8.88
C GLN A 65 -0.15 5.54 -7.54
N SER A 66 1.14 5.83 -7.52
CA SER A 66 1.92 5.90 -6.29
C SER A 66 1.75 7.29 -5.65
N HIS A 67 1.35 7.32 -4.38
CA HIS A 67 1.12 8.58 -3.68
C HIS A 67 2.38 9.04 -2.93
N THR A 68 3.45 9.29 -3.71
CA THR A 68 4.69 9.90 -3.20
C THR A 68 4.51 11.42 -3.04
N GLN A 69 5.56 12.16 -2.73
CA GLN A 69 5.49 13.63 -2.74
C GLN A 69 5.49 14.17 -4.18
N PRO A 70 4.66 15.18 -4.48
CA PRO A 70 3.65 15.86 -3.65
C PRO A 70 2.33 15.08 -3.63
N LEU A 71 2.01 14.45 -2.48
CA LEU A 71 0.94 13.48 -2.30
C LEU A 71 -0.43 13.94 -2.81
N ASN A 72 -0.84 15.17 -2.47
CA ASN A 72 -2.17 15.69 -2.82
C ASN A 72 -2.34 15.84 -4.34
N LYS A 73 -1.28 16.17 -5.06
CA LYS A 73 -1.30 16.22 -6.53
C LYS A 73 -1.62 14.86 -7.12
N TRP A 74 -0.95 13.84 -6.65
CA TRP A 74 -1.10 12.48 -7.19
C TRP A 74 -2.43 11.84 -6.79
N LEU A 75 -2.95 12.17 -5.61
CA LEU A 75 -4.29 11.77 -5.23
C LEU A 75 -5.34 12.40 -6.16
N MET A 76 -5.24 13.70 -6.40
CA MET A 76 -6.15 14.39 -7.32
C MET A 76 -6.04 13.84 -8.74
N GLU A 77 -4.84 13.57 -9.22
CA GLU A 77 -4.63 12.97 -10.53
C GLU A 77 -5.32 11.61 -10.67
N GLN A 78 -5.18 10.73 -9.67
CA GLN A 78 -5.85 9.43 -9.70
C GLN A 78 -7.38 9.57 -9.69
N LEU A 79 -7.94 10.49 -8.91
CA LEU A 79 -9.37 10.76 -8.89
C LEU A 79 -9.88 11.22 -10.25
N ILE A 80 -9.15 12.11 -10.93
CA ILE A 80 -9.48 12.59 -12.27
C ILE A 80 -9.39 11.45 -13.30
N MET A 81 -8.37 10.59 -13.21
CA MET A 81 -8.26 9.40 -14.07
C MET A 81 -9.47 8.47 -13.91
N ILE A 82 -9.87 8.20 -12.67
CA ILE A 82 -11.03 7.36 -12.36
C ILE A 82 -12.32 7.97 -12.90
N ASP A 83 -12.55 9.28 -12.71
CA ASP A 83 -13.71 9.98 -13.26
C ASP A 83 -13.75 9.91 -14.81
N ALA A 84 -12.60 10.08 -15.46
CA ALA A 84 -12.51 9.96 -16.91
C ALA A 84 -12.88 8.54 -17.40
N LEU A 85 -12.46 7.49 -16.70
CA LEU A 85 -12.84 6.10 -17.02
C LEU A 85 -14.32 5.85 -16.81
N LYS A 86 -14.90 6.36 -15.71
CA LYS A 86 -16.34 6.29 -15.41
C LYS A 86 -17.15 6.94 -16.53
N ARG A 87 -16.76 8.16 -16.95
CA ARG A 87 -17.41 8.88 -18.07
C ARG A 87 -17.18 8.20 -19.41
N GLY A 88 -16.04 7.53 -19.60
CA GLY A 88 -15.73 6.71 -20.76
C GLY A 88 -16.50 5.39 -20.84
N SER A 89 -17.37 5.10 -19.86
CA SER A 89 -18.16 3.86 -19.77
C SER A 89 -17.29 2.60 -19.59
N ALA A 90 -16.23 2.69 -18.78
CA ALA A 90 -15.53 1.50 -18.31
C ALA A 90 -16.51 0.54 -17.62
N LYS A 91 -16.29 -0.76 -17.75
CA LYS A 91 -17.14 -1.79 -17.13
C LYS A 91 -16.88 -1.88 -15.61
N ARG A 92 -15.63 -1.78 -15.23
CA ARG A 92 -15.17 -1.83 -13.85
C ARG A 92 -13.88 -1.01 -13.73
N ILE A 93 -13.71 -0.33 -12.61
CA ILE A 93 -12.55 0.51 -12.34
C ILE A 93 -11.92 0.07 -11.01
N THR A 94 -10.68 -0.41 -11.09
CA THR A 94 -9.87 -0.78 -9.93
C THR A 94 -8.80 0.29 -9.69
N ALA A 95 -8.84 0.93 -8.54
CA ALA A 95 -7.80 1.85 -8.09
C ALA A 95 -6.66 1.06 -7.45
N ILE A 96 -5.44 1.15 -8.00
CA ILE A 96 -4.24 0.53 -7.42
C ILE A 96 -3.44 1.62 -6.73
N LEU A 97 -3.31 1.48 -5.41
CA LEU A 97 -2.58 2.37 -4.53
C LEU A 97 -1.45 1.60 -3.83
N PRO A 98 -0.24 1.49 -4.41
CA PRO A 98 0.88 0.84 -3.73
C PRO A 98 1.16 1.43 -2.34
N PHE A 99 0.91 2.73 -2.18
CA PHE A 99 0.84 3.41 -0.89
C PHE A 99 -0.53 4.08 -0.76
N TYR A 100 -1.29 3.72 0.28
CA TYR A 100 -2.59 4.33 0.56
C TYR A 100 -2.40 5.70 1.23
N PRO A 101 -2.82 6.80 0.59
CA PRO A 101 -2.62 8.14 1.14
C PRO A 101 -3.45 8.36 2.41
N TYR A 102 -2.91 9.12 3.36
CA TYR A 102 -3.54 9.39 4.66
C TYR A 102 -3.86 8.17 5.52
N ALA A 103 -3.34 6.97 5.22
CA ALA A 103 -3.60 5.75 5.98
C ALA A 103 -3.28 5.87 7.49
N ARG A 104 -2.34 6.76 7.88
CA ARG A 104 -1.99 7.01 9.28
C ARG A 104 -3.07 7.77 10.06
N GLN A 105 -4.07 8.31 9.37
CA GLN A 105 -5.22 9.03 9.95
C GLN A 105 -6.49 8.17 9.86
N ASP A 106 -6.39 6.94 10.38
CA ASP A 106 -7.45 5.93 10.35
C ASP A 106 -8.40 6.00 11.55
N LYS A 107 -8.07 6.82 12.54
CA LYS A 107 -8.85 7.06 13.74
C LYS A 107 -8.56 8.44 14.33
N LYS A 108 -9.45 8.92 15.17
CA LYS A 108 -9.23 10.11 16.01
C LYS A 108 -8.38 9.74 17.22
N HIS A 109 -7.38 10.53 17.52
CA HIS A 109 -6.60 10.45 18.75
C HIS A 109 -7.12 11.48 19.77
N LEU A 110 -7.58 12.61 19.27
CA LEU A 110 -8.17 13.69 20.06
C LEU A 110 -9.53 14.12 19.47
N GLY A 111 -10.29 14.86 20.23
CA GLY A 111 -11.53 15.48 19.73
C GLY A 111 -11.26 16.43 18.56
N ARG A 112 -12.20 16.53 17.62
CA ARG A 112 -12.20 17.45 16.45
C ARG A 112 -11.17 17.10 15.38
N GLU A 113 -10.51 15.95 15.44
CA GLU A 113 -9.64 15.44 14.37
C GLU A 113 -10.48 14.78 13.26
N PRO A 114 -10.00 14.82 12.00
CA PRO A 114 -10.61 14.08 10.91
C PRO A 114 -10.24 12.58 10.97
N ILE A 115 -10.92 11.79 10.16
CA ILE A 115 -10.50 10.43 9.76
C ILE A 115 -10.21 10.46 8.26
N SER A 116 -9.03 10.97 7.90
CA SER A 116 -8.72 11.27 6.49
C SER A 116 -8.55 10.01 5.65
N ALA A 117 -8.21 8.86 6.25
CA ALA A 117 -8.19 7.58 5.55
C ALA A 117 -9.59 7.19 5.03
N ARG A 118 -10.65 7.44 5.81
CA ARG A 118 -12.04 7.25 5.36
C ARG A 118 -12.41 8.23 4.25
N LEU A 119 -12.06 9.51 4.40
CA LEU A 119 -12.31 10.51 3.38
C LEU A 119 -11.72 10.12 2.03
N VAL A 120 -10.50 9.57 2.00
CA VAL A 120 -9.86 9.09 0.76
C VAL A 120 -10.67 7.95 0.13
N ALA A 121 -11.15 6.99 0.92
CA ALA A 121 -12.01 5.91 0.42
C ALA A 121 -13.29 6.47 -0.22
N ASP A 122 -13.95 7.41 0.46
CA ASP A 122 -15.17 8.06 -0.04
C ASP A 122 -14.92 8.84 -1.35
N LEU A 123 -13.78 9.53 -1.47
CA LEU A 123 -13.39 10.23 -2.69
C LEU A 123 -13.14 9.28 -3.87
N LEU A 124 -12.44 8.17 -3.64
CA LEU A 124 -12.21 7.15 -4.65
C LEU A 124 -13.53 6.52 -5.14
N GLN A 125 -14.44 6.22 -4.22
CA GLN A 125 -15.76 5.69 -4.54
C GLN A 125 -16.61 6.71 -5.32
N THR A 126 -16.62 7.95 -4.88
CA THR A 126 -17.35 9.05 -5.57
C THR A 126 -16.82 9.26 -6.98
N ALA A 127 -15.50 9.23 -7.17
CA ALA A 127 -14.88 9.31 -8.49
C ALA A 127 -15.30 8.16 -9.40
N GLY A 128 -15.60 6.97 -8.85
CA GLY A 128 -16.09 5.82 -9.59
C GLY A 128 -15.28 4.54 -9.48
N ALA A 129 -14.40 4.44 -8.47
CA ALA A 129 -13.71 3.18 -8.20
C ALA A 129 -14.69 2.12 -7.69
N ASP A 130 -14.65 0.92 -8.29
CA ASP A 130 -15.44 -0.25 -7.88
C ASP A 130 -14.64 -1.16 -6.93
N ARG A 131 -13.30 -1.03 -6.92
CA ARG A 131 -12.37 -1.85 -6.14
C ARG A 131 -11.11 -1.06 -5.81
N ILE A 132 -10.51 -1.37 -4.68
CA ILE A 132 -9.17 -0.88 -4.30
C ILE A 132 -8.21 -2.05 -4.20
N VAL A 133 -6.97 -1.86 -4.67
CA VAL A 133 -5.82 -2.72 -4.40
C VAL A 133 -4.77 -1.86 -3.70
N SER A 134 -4.29 -2.27 -2.55
CA SER A 134 -3.23 -1.56 -1.81
C SER A 134 -2.24 -2.53 -1.20
N VAL A 135 -1.03 -2.04 -0.90
CA VAL A 135 0.05 -2.83 -0.29
C VAL A 135 0.33 -2.28 1.10
N ASP A 136 0.46 -3.18 2.09
CA ASP A 136 0.84 -2.88 3.47
C ASP A 136 0.08 -1.67 4.06
N LEU A 137 -1.23 -1.77 4.14
CA LEU A 137 -2.07 -0.77 4.81
C LEU A 137 -1.55 -0.47 6.22
N HIS A 138 -1.64 0.76 6.65
CA HIS A 138 -1.22 1.18 7.99
C HIS A 138 -1.88 0.36 9.10
N THR A 139 -3.15 0.03 8.92
CA THR A 139 -3.93 -0.88 9.75
C THR A 139 -4.94 -1.64 8.88
N ASP A 140 -5.25 -2.88 9.25
CA ASP A 140 -6.12 -3.75 8.46
C ASP A 140 -7.58 -3.24 8.39
N GLN A 141 -8.04 -2.51 9.40
CA GLN A 141 -9.40 -1.96 9.44
C GLN A 141 -9.69 -0.93 8.36
N ILE A 142 -8.69 -0.35 7.72
CA ILE A 142 -8.87 0.57 6.57
C ILE A 142 -9.65 -0.11 5.44
N GLN A 143 -9.55 -1.45 5.31
CA GLN A 143 -10.34 -2.22 4.35
C GLN A 143 -11.85 -2.01 4.51
N GLY A 144 -12.32 -1.74 5.72
CA GLY A 144 -13.72 -1.46 6.01
C GLY A 144 -14.17 -0.02 5.69
N PHE A 145 -13.28 0.85 5.21
CA PHE A 145 -13.63 2.23 4.87
C PHE A 145 -14.19 2.39 3.46
N PHE A 146 -13.93 1.44 2.59
CA PHE A 146 -14.46 1.43 1.23
C PHE A 146 -15.62 0.45 1.15
N ASP A 147 -16.76 0.85 0.57
CA ASP A 147 -17.97 0.03 0.49
C ASP A 147 -17.91 -1.05 -0.61
N GLY A 148 -16.79 -1.16 -1.31
CA GLY A 148 -16.49 -2.19 -2.31
C GLY A 148 -15.38 -3.13 -1.85
N PRO A 149 -14.95 -4.06 -2.71
CA PRO A 149 -13.84 -4.96 -2.43
C PRO A 149 -12.52 -4.18 -2.26
N VAL A 150 -11.74 -4.55 -1.23
CA VAL A 150 -10.38 -4.05 -1.01
C VAL A 150 -9.42 -5.24 -0.95
N ASP A 151 -8.51 -5.32 -1.89
CA ASP A 151 -7.44 -6.31 -1.90
C ASP A 151 -6.22 -5.72 -1.17
N HIS A 152 -6.02 -6.16 0.07
CA HIS A 152 -4.85 -5.79 0.87
C HIS A 152 -3.73 -6.79 0.64
N MET A 153 -2.74 -6.39 -0.14
CA MET A 153 -1.55 -7.18 -0.44
C MET A 153 -0.45 -6.90 0.60
N HIS A 154 0.38 -7.91 0.86
CA HIS A 154 1.51 -7.80 1.77
C HIS A 154 2.83 -8.01 1.03
N ALA A 155 3.81 -7.14 1.24
CA ALA A 155 5.14 -7.28 0.70
C ALA A 155 5.99 -8.29 1.50
N GLN A 156 5.58 -8.62 2.72
CA GLN A 156 6.31 -9.51 3.64
C GLN A 156 6.77 -10.82 3.00
N PRO A 157 5.93 -11.62 2.29
CA PRO A 157 6.38 -12.88 1.70
C PRO A 157 7.54 -12.70 0.71
N ILE A 158 7.46 -11.68 -0.14
CA ILE A 158 8.51 -11.40 -1.13
C ILE A 158 9.81 -10.99 -0.44
N LEU A 159 9.71 -10.16 0.61
CA LEU A 159 10.86 -9.69 1.35
C LEU A 159 11.51 -10.82 2.18
N THR A 160 10.72 -11.70 2.79
CA THR A 160 11.24 -12.87 3.53
C THR A 160 11.94 -13.85 2.59
N ASP A 161 11.38 -14.11 1.42
CA ASP A 161 12.01 -14.96 0.41
C ASP A 161 13.33 -14.37 -0.07
N TYR A 162 13.39 -13.05 -0.29
CA TYR A 162 14.62 -12.37 -0.64
C TYR A 162 15.66 -12.49 0.49
N ILE A 163 15.30 -12.27 1.74
CA ILE A 163 16.20 -12.38 2.90
C ILE A 163 16.74 -13.82 2.99
N LYS A 164 15.88 -14.83 2.94
CA LYS A 164 16.29 -16.25 2.93
C LYS A 164 17.25 -16.61 1.80
N SER A 165 17.10 -15.98 0.65
CA SER A 165 17.98 -16.21 -0.50
C SER A 165 19.37 -15.58 -0.34
N LYS A 166 19.53 -14.60 0.55
CA LYS A 166 20.77 -13.82 0.72
C LYS A 166 21.52 -14.10 2.01
N TYR A 167 20.84 -14.51 3.05
CA TYR A 167 21.42 -14.64 4.40
C TYR A 167 21.05 -15.99 5.02
N ALA A 168 21.96 -16.54 5.81
CA ALA A 168 21.68 -17.67 6.68
C ALA A 168 20.70 -17.23 7.79
N THR A 169 19.56 -17.93 7.92
CA THR A 169 18.46 -17.50 8.81
C THR A 169 18.77 -17.71 10.29
N ASP A 170 19.68 -18.61 10.63
CA ASP A 170 20.17 -18.88 11.99
C ASP A 170 20.91 -17.71 12.65
N ASN A 171 21.37 -16.74 11.86
CA ASN A 171 22.04 -15.52 12.34
C ASN A 171 21.17 -14.25 12.24
N ILE A 172 19.87 -14.39 12.05
CA ILE A 172 18.94 -13.27 11.91
C ILE A 172 18.20 -13.03 13.23
N THR A 173 18.12 -11.77 13.66
CA THR A 173 17.23 -11.32 14.73
C THR A 173 16.26 -10.30 14.15
N VAL A 174 14.97 -10.51 14.36
CA VAL A 174 13.93 -9.54 13.95
C VAL A 174 13.76 -8.49 15.04
N VAL A 175 13.82 -7.21 14.67
CA VAL A 175 13.65 -6.11 15.62
C VAL A 175 12.42 -5.28 15.28
N SER A 176 11.43 -5.28 16.18
CA SER A 176 10.29 -4.38 16.06
C SER A 176 10.70 -2.95 16.39
N PRO A 177 10.37 -1.95 15.54
CA PRO A 177 10.75 -0.56 15.78
C PRO A 177 10.03 0.08 16.97
N ASP A 178 8.92 -0.50 17.43
CA ASP A 178 8.15 -0.07 18.61
C ASP A 178 7.22 -1.19 19.08
N ALA A 179 6.63 -1.00 20.28
CA ALA A 179 5.71 -1.97 20.87
C ALA A 179 4.43 -2.20 20.05
N GLY A 180 3.99 -1.22 19.27
CA GLY A 180 2.79 -1.33 18.43
C GLY A 180 2.94 -2.25 17.22
N ARG A 181 4.18 -2.57 16.85
CA ARG A 181 4.50 -3.43 15.69
C ARG A 181 5.01 -4.81 16.07
N VAL A 182 4.98 -5.18 17.35
CA VAL A 182 5.46 -6.49 17.83
C VAL A 182 4.74 -7.64 17.13
N LYS A 183 3.41 -7.60 16.99
CA LYS A 183 2.63 -8.64 16.28
C LYS A 183 3.03 -8.79 14.80
N VAL A 184 3.42 -7.71 14.15
CA VAL A 184 3.93 -7.76 12.77
C VAL A 184 5.33 -8.38 12.77
N ALA A 185 6.19 -8.00 13.72
CA ALA A 185 7.52 -8.55 13.86
C ALA A 185 7.51 -10.05 14.22
N GLU A 186 6.53 -10.52 14.99
CA GLU A 186 6.31 -11.96 15.27
C GLU A 186 6.06 -12.77 13.98
N LYS A 187 5.24 -12.24 13.07
CA LYS A 187 5.01 -12.88 11.76
C LYS A 187 6.32 -12.96 10.95
N TRP A 188 7.11 -11.89 10.95
CA TRP A 188 8.42 -11.87 10.30
C TRP A 188 9.38 -12.89 10.93
N ALA A 189 9.44 -12.96 12.25
CA ALA A 189 10.26 -13.90 12.98
C ALA A 189 9.88 -15.36 12.63
N HIS A 190 8.58 -15.67 12.66
CA HIS A 190 8.08 -16.99 12.25
C HIS A 190 8.43 -17.33 10.80
N ASP A 191 8.16 -16.41 9.85
CA ASP A 191 8.45 -16.65 8.43
C ASP A 191 9.95 -16.78 8.15
N LEU A 192 10.83 -16.25 8.99
CA LEU A 192 12.28 -16.38 8.89
C LEU A 192 12.85 -17.59 9.66
N GLY A 193 12.00 -18.56 10.06
CA GLY A 193 12.43 -19.79 10.72
C GLY A 193 12.49 -19.64 12.24
N ASP A 194 11.49 -18.99 12.83
CA ASP A 194 11.37 -18.69 14.26
C ASP A 194 12.56 -17.90 14.81
N ALA A 195 12.99 -16.92 14.01
CA ALA A 195 14.13 -16.06 14.37
C ALA A 195 13.88 -15.32 15.68
N PRO A 196 14.95 -15.05 16.50
CA PRO A 196 14.84 -14.25 17.70
C PRO A 196 14.15 -12.91 17.47
N LEU A 197 13.31 -12.50 18.43
CA LEU A 197 12.56 -11.24 18.37
C LEU A 197 13.04 -10.27 19.44
N ALA A 198 13.29 -9.04 19.04
CA ALA A 198 13.54 -7.90 19.92
C ALA A 198 12.59 -6.76 19.58
N PHE A 199 12.36 -5.83 20.49
CA PHE A 199 11.66 -4.59 20.16
C PHE A 199 12.26 -3.38 20.87
N VAL A 200 12.09 -2.21 20.24
CA VAL A 200 12.56 -0.93 20.79
C VAL A 200 11.41 -0.28 21.55
N HIS A 201 11.58 -0.09 22.86
CA HIS A 201 10.63 0.68 23.65
C HIS A 201 10.84 2.17 23.38
N LYS A 202 9.83 2.82 22.80
CA LYS A 202 9.83 4.26 22.48
C LYS A 202 8.76 4.97 23.28
N THR A 203 9.12 6.07 23.91
CA THR A 203 8.18 7.03 24.49
C THR A 203 8.08 8.26 23.60
N ARG A 204 6.85 8.68 23.27
CA ARG A 204 6.62 9.95 22.56
C ARG A 204 6.72 11.10 23.54
N SER A 205 7.43 12.16 23.15
CA SER A 205 7.40 13.41 23.92
C SER A 205 5.99 14.02 23.80
N ASN A 206 5.37 14.33 24.93
CA ASN A 206 4.08 15.02 24.95
C ASN A 206 4.22 16.53 24.71
N THR A 207 5.46 17.04 24.64
CA THR A 207 5.74 18.48 24.56
C THR A 207 6.28 18.93 23.20
N GLU A 208 6.80 18.03 22.39
CA GLU A 208 7.33 18.36 21.05
C GLU A 208 6.76 17.44 19.99
N ALA A 209 6.12 18.02 18.98
CA ALA A 209 5.61 17.28 17.84
C ALA A 209 6.75 16.59 17.08
N ASN A 210 6.58 15.31 16.72
CA ASN A 210 7.53 14.48 15.97
C ASN A 210 8.83 14.11 16.70
N LYS A 211 8.96 14.35 18.01
CA LYS A 211 10.11 13.92 18.78
C LYS A 211 9.82 12.61 19.53
N THR A 212 10.61 11.60 19.24
CA THR A 212 10.53 10.28 19.88
C THR A 212 11.84 9.98 20.58
N VAL A 213 11.77 9.54 21.83
CA VAL A 213 12.95 9.10 22.59
C VAL A 213 12.95 7.57 22.65
N SER A 214 14.02 6.94 22.19
CA SER A 214 14.24 5.49 22.30
C SER A 214 14.88 5.19 23.64
N ASN A 215 14.16 4.48 24.52
CA ASN A 215 14.59 4.30 25.92
C ASN A 215 15.24 2.94 26.19
N ARG A 216 14.81 1.86 25.52
CA ARG A 216 15.31 0.50 25.77
C ARG A 216 15.10 -0.41 24.56
N VAL A 217 16.02 -1.36 24.39
CA VAL A 217 15.82 -2.54 23.55
C VAL A 217 15.41 -3.67 24.49
N VAL A 218 14.30 -4.35 24.18
CA VAL A 218 13.80 -5.50 24.91
C VAL A 218 13.92 -6.72 24.02
N LEU A 219 14.62 -7.73 24.48
CA LEU A 219 14.77 -9.04 23.83
C LEU A 219 13.63 -9.96 24.28
N SER A 220 13.24 -10.88 23.43
CA SER A 220 12.28 -11.94 23.82
C SER A 220 12.87 -12.80 24.94
N LEU A 221 12.07 -13.08 25.97
CA LEU A 221 12.45 -13.93 27.11
C LEU A 221 12.69 -15.41 26.71
N ILE A 222 12.28 -15.84 25.54
CA ILE A 222 12.44 -17.23 25.05
C ILE A 222 13.93 -17.63 25.00
N HIS A 223 14.84 -16.67 24.80
CA HIS A 223 16.28 -16.92 24.74
C HIS A 223 16.99 -16.76 26.09
N ILE A 224 16.28 -16.36 27.15
CA ILE A 224 16.87 -16.22 28.51
C ILE A 224 16.78 -17.53 29.30
N SER A 225 15.84 -18.42 28.92
CA SER A 225 15.62 -19.70 29.62
C SER A 225 16.65 -20.79 29.29
N GLU A 226 17.41 -20.67 28.19
CA GLU A 226 18.44 -21.66 27.84
C GLU A 226 19.84 -21.33 28.41
N ALA A 227 20.03 -20.17 29.05
CA ALA A 227 21.34 -19.76 29.60
C ALA A 227 21.59 -20.19 31.04
N HIS A 228 20.75 -20.99 31.66
CA HIS A 228 20.86 -21.41 33.06
C HIS A 228 20.87 -22.91 33.31
N GLU A 229 21.19 -23.74 32.36
CA GLU A 229 21.51 -25.15 32.56
C GLU A 229 22.97 -25.44 32.12
N THR A 230 23.93 -24.93 32.91
CA THR A 230 25.29 -25.48 33.00
C THR A 230 25.80 -25.33 34.42
#